data_6dd9a0f37f0c1145109c152d95abe559
#
_entry.id   6dd9a0f37f0c1145109c152d95abe559
#
_cell.length_a   1.000
_cell.length_b   1.000
_cell.length_c   1.000
_cell.angle_alpha   90.00
_cell.angle_beta   90.00
_cell.angle_gamma   90.00
#
_symmetry.space_group_name_H-M   'P 1'
#
loop_
_entity.id
_entity.type
_entity.pdbx_description
1 polymer ?
#
loop_
_entity_poly.entity_id
_entity_poly.type
_entity_poly.pdbx_seq_one_letter_code
_entity_poly.pdbx_strand_id
1 'polypeptide(L)' 'MTKDNKRAFLKDRIVDQMTLFLMRDFNLRLSEALEVIYNSSLHLSLQDDETGLYLESPSYVYEYLKKEYLKGSCSVA' A
#
# COMPACT_ATOMS: atom_id res chain seq x y z
N MET A 1 11.15 22.67 5.56
CA MET A 1 10.25 21.56 5.50
C MET A 1 8.95 21.99 4.92
N THR A 2 8.55 21.33 3.97
CA THR A 2 7.43 21.74 3.19
C THR A 2 6.29 20.74 3.37
N LYS A 3 5.15 21.09 2.79
CA LYS A 3 4.02 20.20 2.80
C LYS A 3 4.34 18.89 2.06
N ASP A 4 5.21 18.97 1.08
CA ASP A 4 5.60 17.80 0.31
C ASP A 4 6.28 16.75 1.18
N ASN A 5 7.13 17.20 2.10
CA ASN A 5 7.78 16.28 3.02
C ASN A 5 6.78 15.56 3.91
N LYS A 6 5.76 16.28 4.34
CA LYS A 6 4.75 15.70 5.19
C LYS A 6 3.94 14.66 4.45
N ARG A 7 3.61 14.95 3.20
CA ARG A 7 2.88 13.99 2.38
C ARG A 7 3.70 12.74 2.14
N ALA A 8 4.96 12.92 1.81
CA ALA A 8 5.84 11.77 1.57
C ALA A 8 5.95 10.91 2.82
N PHE A 9 6.06 11.55 3.97
CA PHE A 9 6.14 10.83 5.23
C PHE A 9 4.89 9.99 5.47
N LEU A 10 3.72 10.57 5.21
CA LEU A 10 2.46 9.87 5.41
C LEU A 10 2.32 8.70 4.44
N LYS A 11 2.73 8.89 3.19
CA LYS A 11 2.68 7.82 2.21
C LYS A 11 3.60 6.69 2.60
N ASP A 12 4.81 7.02 3.03
CA ASP A 12 5.77 6.00 3.45
C ASP A 12 5.25 5.22 4.64
N ARG A 13 4.61 5.93 5.57
CA ARG A 13 4.07 5.29 6.75
C ARG A 13 3.01 4.26 6.38
N ILE A 14 2.16 4.60 5.44
CA ILE A 14 1.12 3.68 5.00
C ILE A 14 1.74 2.46 4.33
N VAL A 15 2.74 2.67 3.49
CA VAL A 15 3.43 1.56 2.83
C VAL A 15 4.08 0.65 3.87
N ASP A 16 4.72 1.24 4.86
CA ASP A 16 5.35 0.45 5.92
C ASP A 16 4.33 -0.41 6.65
N GLN A 17 3.21 0.18 7.01
CA GLN A 17 2.18 -0.56 7.74
C GLN A 17 1.57 -1.65 6.88
N MET A 18 1.33 -1.35 5.62
CA MET A 18 0.78 -2.37 4.71
C MET A 18 1.77 -3.52 4.53
N THR A 19 3.05 -3.20 4.48
CA THR A 19 4.08 -4.22 4.38
C THR A 19 4.01 -5.17 5.56
N LEU A 20 3.91 -4.62 6.77
CA LEU A 20 3.82 -5.43 7.97
C LEU A 20 2.56 -6.29 7.97
N PHE A 21 1.45 -5.71 7.55
CA PHE A 21 0.20 -6.48 7.48
C PHE A 21 0.32 -7.65 6.52
N LEU A 22 0.90 -7.42 5.36
CA LEU A 22 1.08 -8.48 4.37
C LEU A 22 1.99 -9.57 4.89
N MET A 23 3.08 -9.19 5.51
CA MET A 23 4.03 -10.17 6.04
C MET A 23 3.35 -11.05 7.07
N ARG A 24 2.48 -10.48 7.87
CA ARG A 24 1.81 -11.23 8.92
C ARG A 24 0.64 -12.06 8.39
N ASP A 25 -0.18 -11.44 7.54
CA ASP A 25 -1.39 -12.11 7.08
C ASP A 25 -1.11 -13.21 6.07
N PHE A 26 -0.11 -13.01 5.23
CA PHE A 26 0.20 -13.95 4.16
C PHE A 26 1.55 -14.61 4.31
N ASN A 27 2.20 -14.35 5.44
CA ASN A 27 3.50 -14.96 5.74
C ASN A 27 4.52 -14.68 4.62
N LEU A 28 4.55 -13.46 4.15
CA LEU A 28 5.45 -13.04 3.08
C LEU A 28 6.73 -12.49 3.67
N ARG A 29 7.77 -12.54 2.87
CA ARG A 29 9.01 -11.88 3.21
C ARG A 29 8.88 -10.40 2.91
N LEU A 30 9.80 -9.61 3.48
CA LEU A 30 9.78 -8.16 3.27
C LEU A 30 9.78 -7.80 1.78
N SER A 31 10.67 -8.40 1.02
CA SER A 31 10.78 -8.09 -0.40
C SER A 31 9.52 -8.49 -1.14
N GLU A 32 8.92 -9.61 -0.75
CA GLU A 32 7.70 -10.07 -1.38
C GLU A 32 6.54 -9.14 -1.10
N ALA A 33 6.43 -8.70 0.15
CA ALA A 33 5.37 -7.78 0.52
C ALA A 33 5.50 -6.45 -0.22
N LEU A 34 6.71 -5.94 -0.30
CA LEU A 34 6.95 -4.70 -1.02
C LEU A 34 6.61 -4.83 -2.49
N GLU A 35 6.95 -5.98 -3.06
CA GLU A 35 6.65 -6.22 -4.46
C GLU A 35 5.15 -6.21 -4.71
N VAL A 36 4.39 -6.82 -3.82
CA VAL A 36 2.94 -6.81 -3.93
C VAL A 36 2.42 -5.38 -3.94
N ILE A 37 2.91 -4.58 -3.02
CA ILE A 37 2.46 -3.20 -2.89
C ILE A 37 2.82 -2.39 -4.13
N TYR A 38 4.05 -2.48 -4.57
CA TYR A 38 4.51 -1.65 -5.69
C TYR A 38 3.88 -2.06 -7.02
N ASN A 39 3.42 -3.28 -7.12
CA ASN A 39 2.76 -3.75 -8.34
C ASN A 39 1.25 -3.56 -8.30
N SER A 40 0.71 -3.08 -7.20
CA SER A 40 -0.72 -2.87 -7.08
C SER A 40 -1.12 -1.53 -7.67
N SER A 41 -2.34 -1.46 -8.16
CA SER A 41 -2.89 -0.19 -8.62
C SER A 41 -3.14 0.74 -7.45
N LEU A 42 -3.29 0.18 -6.26
CA LEU A 42 -3.47 0.99 -5.07
C LEU A 42 -2.26 1.86 -4.79
N HIS A 43 -1.07 1.35 -5.10
CA HIS A 43 0.15 2.15 -4.92
C HIS A 43 0.11 3.41 -5.76
N LEU A 44 -0.37 3.30 -6.99
CA LEU A 44 -0.50 4.45 -7.86
C LEU A 44 -1.51 5.45 -7.29
N SER A 45 -2.62 4.95 -6.77
CA SER A 45 -3.61 5.82 -6.17
C SER A 45 -3.05 6.50 -4.92
N LEU A 46 -2.25 5.80 -4.15
CA LEU A 46 -1.63 6.37 -2.96
C LEU A 46 -0.68 7.49 -3.32
N GLN A 47 0.04 7.36 -4.41
CA GLN A 47 0.96 8.39 -4.85
C GLN A 47 0.25 9.61 -5.41
N ASP A 48 -0.99 9.45 -5.82
CA ASP A 48 -1.79 10.55 -6.36
C ASP A 48 -2.37 11.36 -5.21
N ASP A 49 -1.91 12.59 -5.09
CA ASP A 49 -2.34 13.48 -4.00
C ASP A 49 -3.85 13.75 -4.04
N GLU A 50 -4.44 13.70 -5.21
CA GLU A 50 -5.85 14.00 -5.36
C GLU A 50 -6.76 12.96 -4.74
N THR A 51 -6.30 11.72 -4.64
CA THR A 51 -7.11 10.67 -4.03
C THR A 51 -7.23 10.83 -2.53
N GLY A 52 -6.22 11.46 -1.93
CA GLY A 52 -6.22 11.63 -0.47
C GLY A 52 -6.02 10.35 0.31
N LEU A 53 -5.62 9.27 -0.34
CA LEU A 53 -5.43 8.01 0.35
C LEU A 53 -4.37 8.10 1.43
N TYR A 54 -3.37 8.94 1.23
CA TYR A 54 -2.32 9.07 2.23
C TYR A 54 -2.83 9.66 3.54
N LEU A 55 -4.04 10.21 3.53
CA LEU A 55 -4.67 10.75 4.73
C LEU A 55 -5.51 9.72 5.45
N GLU A 56 -5.78 8.59 4.81
CA GLU A 56 -6.56 7.54 5.43
C GLU A 56 -5.69 6.69 6.33
N SER A 57 -6.34 5.91 7.19
CA SER A 57 -5.59 5.03 8.07
C SER A 57 -4.96 3.89 7.26
N PRO A 58 -3.80 3.40 7.72
CA PRO A 58 -3.18 2.27 7.03
C PRO A 58 -4.08 1.05 6.91
N SER A 59 -4.90 0.80 7.93
CA SER A 59 -5.82 -0.33 7.88
C SER A 59 -6.83 -0.19 6.76
N TYR A 60 -7.33 1.01 6.58
CA TYR A 60 -8.31 1.28 5.54
C TYR A 60 -7.70 1.04 4.16
N VAL A 61 -6.52 1.57 3.96
CA VAL A 61 -5.83 1.40 2.68
C VAL A 61 -5.47 -0.06 2.46
N TYR A 62 -5.07 -0.75 3.51
CA TYR A 62 -4.69 -2.14 3.41
C TYR A 62 -5.87 -3.01 2.97
N GLU A 63 -7.08 -2.67 3.39
CA GLU A 63 -8.25 -3.43 2.97
C GLU A 63 -8.38 -3.46 1.45
N TYR A 64 -8.13 -2.33 0.82
CA TYR A 64 -8.15 -2.27 -0.63
C TYR A 64 -7.02 -3.09 -1.23
N LEU A 65 -5.84 -2.99 -0.65
CA LEU A 65 -4.70 -3.74 -1.14
C LEU A 65 -4.95 -5.23 -1.03
N LYS A 66 -5.51 -5.66 0.08
CA LYS A 66 -5.80 -7.06 0.31
C LYS A 66 -6.78 -7.59 -0.72
N LYS A 67 -7.82 -6.82 -0.99
CA LYS A 67 -8.79 -7.22 -2.00
C LYS A 67 -8.13 -7.33 -3.37
N GLU A 68 -7.32 -6.39 -3.71
CA GLU A 68 -6.63 -6.40 -4.99
C GLU A 68 -5.65 -7.57 -5.08
N TYR A 69 -4.96 -7.86 -3.99
CA TYR A 69 -4.02 -8.95 -3.97
C TYR A 69 -4.71 -10.27 -4.22
N LEU A 70 -5.83 -10.47 -3.56
CA LEU A 70 -6.57 -11.72 -3.70
C LEU A 70 -7.22 -11.88 -5.08
N LYS A 71 -7.65 -10.78 -5.67
CA LYS A 71 -8.20 -10.79 -7.01
C LYS A 71 -7.11 -10.68 -8.06
N GLY A 72 -6.17 -9.79 -7.82
CA GLY A 72 -5.16 -9.45 -8.80
C GLY A 72 -4.28 -10.61 -9.19
N SER A 73 -4.02 -11.48 -8.25
CA SER A 73 -3.23 -12.65 -8.56
C SER A 73 -3.92 -13.49 -9.62
N CYS A 74 -5.23 -13.40 -9.69
CA CYS A 74 -5.99 -14.13 -10.70
C CYS A 74 -5.88 -13.48 -12.06
N SER A 75 -5.76 -12.17 -12.08
CA SER A 75 -5.71 -11.43 -13.32
C SER A 75 -4.45 -11.74 -14.11
N VAL A 76 -3.45 -12.17 -13.41
CA VAL A 76 -2.18 -12.50 -14.04
C VAL A 76 -2.32 -13.71 -14.95
N ALA A 77 -3.21 -14.55 -14.60
CA ALA A 77 -3.39 -15.78 -15.34
C ALA A 77 -3.83 -15.54 -16.77
#